data_89c0dab0bb7f4df2c8a189c59b23ff61
#
_entry.id   89c0dab0bb7f4df2c8a189c59b23ff61
#
_cell.length_a   1.000
_cell.length_b   1.000
_cell.length_c   1.000
_cell.angle_alpha   90.00
_cell.angle_beta   90.00
_cell.angle_gamma   90.00
#
_symmetry.space_group_name_H-M   'P 1'
#
loop_
_entity.id
_entity.type
_entity.pdbx_description
1 polymer ?
#
loop_
_entity_poly.entity_id
_entity_poly.type
_entity_poly.pdbx_seq_one_letter_code
_entity_poly.pdbx_strand_id
1 'polypeptide(L)'
;ISNACVYDGAEASAEGVAMCRDRKRSKALVSATVNPYVLETIKTYCFGNEMEVEVIPEKDGLTDIEYLKEHVDAQTACVLIQHPNYYGNLEEAAEIGEITHGAGAKYVMNVNPISLGVVKTPAEYGADVAVGEGQPLGLSIAFGGPYLGFMAATQKMMRNLPGRIVGQTEDHNGKKGYVLTLQAREQHIRREKASSNICSNQALCALAVGVYLATMGNEGIKKAATLSTSKAHYLSAELAKVGYQTENK
;
A
#
# COMPACT_ATOMS: atom_id res chain seq x y z
N ILE A 1 -1.31 7.42 -10.70
CA ILE A 1 -2.72 7.70 -10.42
C ILE A 1 -3.04 7.20 -9.04
N SER A 2 -3.72 7.99 -8.23
CA SER A 2 -4.01 7.64 -6.85
C SER A 2 -5.44 7.98 -6.46
N ASN A 3 -5.94 7.31 -5.44
CA ASN A 3 -7.11 7.69 -4.69
C ASN A 3 -6.92 7.37 -3.20
N ALA A 4 -7.84 7.84 -2.36
CA ALA A 4 -7.88 7.63 -0.93
C ALA A 4 -9.33 7.43 -0.48
N CYS A 5 -9.97 6.40 -0.99
CA CYS A 5 -11.36 6.07 -0.69
C CYS A 5 -11.54 4.62 -0.20
N VAL A 6 -10.45 3.97 0.17
CA VAL A 6 -10.46 2.64 0.78
C VAL A 6 -10.63 2.80 2.30
N TYR A 7 -11.25 1.83 2.96
CA TYR A 7 -11.59 1.90 4.38
C TYR A 7 -10.36 2.09 5.28
N ASP A 8 -9.35 1.24 5.09
CA ASP A 8 -8.09 1.29 5.84
C ASP A 8 -6.91 0.73 5.01
N GLY A 9 -5.72 0.74 5.58
CA GLY A 9 -4.52 0.22 4.93
C GLY A 9 -4.53 -1.29 4.70
N ALA A 10 -5.25 -2.06 5.52
CA ALA A 10 -5.37 -3.51 5.35
C ALA A 10 -6.26 -3.83 4.15
N GLU A 11 -7.42 -3.16 4.05
CA GLU A 11 -8.29 -3.26 2.88
C GLU A 11 -7.60 -2.73 1.62
N ALA A 12 -6.86 -1.61 1.70
CA ALA A 12 -6.09 -1.09 0.58
C ALA A 12 -5.07 -2.12 0.06
N SER A 13 -4.43 -2.88 0.96
CA SER A 13 -3.50 -3.95 0.61
C SER A 13 -4.21 -5.12 -0.08
N ALA A 14 -5.36 -5.53 0.45
CA ALA A 14 -6.17 -6.59 -0.13
C ALA A 14 -6.71 -6.23 -1.52
N GLU A 15 -7.20 -5.01 -1.70
CA GLU A 15 -7.62 -4.48 -3.01
C GLU A 15 -6.42 -4.34 -3.96
N GLY A 16 -5.24 -3.95 -3.45
CA GLY A 16 -3.99 -3.89 -4.22
C GLY A 16 -3.56 -5.26 -4.77
N VAL A 17 -3.74 -6.32 -3.99
CA VAL A 17 -3.55 -7.70 -4.44
C VAL A 17 -4.61 -8.10 -5.45
N ALA A 18 -5.89 -7.87 -5.13
CA ALA A 18 -7.01 -8.28 -5.98
C ALA A 18 -6.96 -7.64 -7.38
N MET A 19 -6.54 -6.37 -7.49
CA MET A 19 -6.42 -5.69 -8.78
C MET A 19 -5.30 -6.22 -9.68
N CYS A 20 -4.39 -7.03 -9.14
CA CYS A 20 -3.31 -7.66 -9.90
C CYS A 20 -3.73 -8.97 -10.59
N ARG A 21 -4.85 -9.56 -10.17
CA ARG A 21 -5.39 -10.79 -10.76
C ARG A 21 -5.73 -10.61 -12.23
N ASP A 22 -5.42 -11.61 -13.03
CA ASP A 22 -5.91 -11.75 -14.40
C ASP A 22 -6.37 -13.19 -14.68
N ARG A 23 -6.68 -13.51 -15.95
CA ARG A 23 -7.17 -14.84 -16.35
C ARG A 23 -6.15 -15.96 -16.21
N LYS A 24 -4.87 -15.63 -16.13
CA LYS A 24 -3.75 -16.59 -16.10
C LYS A 24 -3.03 -16.61 -14.77
N ARG A 25 -3.17 -15.51 -13.98
CA ARG A 25 -2.41 -15.26 -12.77
C ARG A 25 -3.38 -15.01 -11.62
N SER A 26 -3.41 -15.95 -10.67
CA SER A 26 -4.30 -15.92 -9.52
C SER A 26 -3.61 -16.26 -8.19
N LYS A 27 -2.27 -16.36 -8.18
CA LYS A 27 -1.48 -16.59 -6.97
C LYS A 27 -0.87 -15.26 -6.51
N ALA A 28 -1.02 -14.94 -5.23
CA ALA A 28 -0.34 -13.83 -4.58
C ALA A 28 0.72 -14.36 -3.60
N LEU A 29 1.94 -13.87 -3.72
CA LEU A 29 3.00 -14.09 -2.74
C LEU A 29 3.02 -12.89 -1.79
N VAL A 30 2.87 -13.12 -0.48
CA VAL A 30 2.79 -12.07 0.54
C VAL A 30 3.85 -12.33 1.61
N SER A 31 4.69 -11.34 1.90
CA SER A 31 5.71 -11.50 2.94
C SER A 31 5.10 -11.71 4.33
N ALA A 32 5.70 -12.59 5.11
CA ALA A 32 5.34 -12.79 6.53
C ALA A 32 5.70 -11.55 7.39
N THR A 33 6.55 -10.65 6.88
CA THR A 33 6.97 -9.43 7.59
C THR A 33 5.97 -8.27 7.47
N VAL A 34 4.83 -8.46 6.80
CA VAL A 34 3.73 -7.48 6.80
C VAL A 34 2.99 -7.51 8.14
N ASN A 35 2.26 -6.44 8.44
CA ASN A 35 1.37 -6.42 9.60
C ASN A 35 0.41 -7.64 9.56
N PRO A 36 0.31 -8.44 10.64
CA PRO A 36 -0.53 -9.64 10.68
C PRO A 36 -2.00 -9.40 10.29
N TYR A 37 -2.59 -8.27 10.67
CA TYR A 37 -3.96 -7.91 10.27
C TYR A 37 -4.09 -7.66 8.77
N VAL A 38 -3.05 -7.08 8.15
CA VAL A 38 -2.99 -6.91 6.69
C VAL A 38 -3.00 -8.27 6.00
N LEU A 39 -2.18 -9.22 6.49
CA LEU A 39 -2.11 -10.57 5.93
C LEU A 39 -3.45 -11.31 6.05
N GLU A 40 -4.12 -11.25 7.20
CA GLU A 40 -5.42 -11.90 7.40
C GLU A 40 -6.52 -11.26 6.52
N THR A 41 -6.49 -9.96 6.35
CA THR A 41 -7.42 -9.26 5.44
C THR A 41 -7.19 -9.68 3.98
N ILE A 42 -5.93 -9.75 3.54
CA ILE A 42 -5.57 -10.25 2.19
C ILE A 42 -6.08 -11.67 1.98
N LYS A 43 -5.87 -12.59 2.94
CA LYS A 43 -6.38 -13.97 2.86
C LYS A 43 -7.90 -14.02 2.71
N THR A 44 -8.62 -13.17 3.45
CA THR A 44 -10.08 -13.09 3.38
C THR A 44 -10.57 -12.63 2.01
N TYR A 45 -9.95 -11.57 1.46
CA TYR A 45 -10.28 -11.06 0.13
C TYR A 45 -9.92 -12.06 -0.98
N CYS A 46 -8.76 -12.68 -0.87
CA CYS A 46 -8.30 -13.68 -1.83
C CYS A 46 -9.21 -14.90 -1.84
N PHE A 47 -9.68 -15.36 -0.67
CA PHE A 47 -10.69 -16.42 -0.59
C PHE A 47 -11.96 -16.06 -1.37
N GLY A 48 -12.50 -14.85 -1.19
CA GLY A 48 -13.68 -14.39 -1.92
C GLY A 48 -13.45 -14.19 -3.42
N ASN A 49 -12.21 -13.92 -3.82
CA ASN A 49 -11.82 -13.70 -5.22
C ASN A 49 -11.22 -14.95 -5.89
N GLU A 50 -11.26 -16.12 -5.23
CA GLU A 50 -10.66 -17.36 -5.75
C GLU A 50 -9.18 -17.20 -6.15
N MET A 51 -8.41 -16.49 -5.32
CA MET A 51 -6.96 -16.33 -5.43
C MET A 51 -6.25 -17.18 -4.38
N GLU A 52 -5.16 -17.80 -4.78
CA GLU A 52 -4.25 -18.46 -3.84
C GLU A 52 -3.35 -17.43 -3.15
N VAL A 53 -3.15 -17.58 -1.84
CA VAL A 53 -2.19 -16.77 -1.07
C VAL A 53 -1.11 -17.70 -0.52
N GLU A 54 0.10 -17.47 -0.97
CA GLU A 54 1.31 -18.12 -0.45
C GLU A 54 2.11 -17.12 0.37
N VAL A 55 2.49 -17.49 1.59
CA VAL A 55 3.22 -16.62 2.49
C VAL A 55 4.72 -16.87 2.33
N ILE A 56 5.46 -15.83 1.96
CA ILE A 56 6.93 -15.87 1.93
C ILE A 56 7.41 -15.82 3.37
N PRO A 57 8.20 -16.79 3.86
CA PRO A 57 8.71 -16.80 5.21
C PRO A 57 9.54 -15.55 5.55
N GLU A 58 9.60 -15.27 6.84
CA GLU A 58 10.56 -14.32 7.40
C GLU A 58 11.91 -15.01 7.63
N LYS A 59 12.98 -14.29 7.36
CA LYS A 59 14.34 -14.70 7.65
C LYS A 59 15.13 -13.50 8.18
N ASP A 60 15.59 -13.60 9.41
CA ASP A 60 16.37 -12.53 10.06
C ASP A 60 15.63 -11.16 10.12
N GLY A 61 14.31 -11.17 10.29
CA GLY A 61 13.47 -9.97 10.33
C GLY A 61 13.16 -9.35 8.97
N LEU A 62 13.48 -10.03 7.87
CA LEU A 62 13.25 -9.61 6.49
C LEU A 62 12.50 -10.70 5.69
N THR A 63 12.02 -10.35 4.52
CA THR A 63 11.45 -11.28 3.55
C THR A 63 12.51 -12.25 3.06
N ASP A 64 12.25 -13.57 3.10
CA ASP A 64 13.18 -14.58 2.55
C ASP A 64 13.23 -14.51 1.02
N ILE A 65 14.30 -13.92 0.50
CA ILE A 65 14.53 -13.73 -0.94
C ILE A 65 14.75 -15.05 -1.66
N GLU A 66 15.41 -16.03 -1.04
CA GLU A 66 15.66 -17.31 -1.69
C GLU A 66 14.36 -18.08 -1.87
N TYR A 67 13.51 -18.07 -0.83
CA TYR A 67 12.16 -18.61 -0.96
C TYR A 67 11.36 -17.91 -2.07
N LEU A 68 11.43 -16.58 -2.15
CA LEU A 68 10.75 -15.83 -3.22
C LEU A 68 11.22 -16.27 -4.62
N LYS A 69 12.54 -16.42 -4.82
CA LYS A 69 13.12 -16.86 -6.10
C LYS A 69 12.61 -18.24 -6.54
N GLU A 70 12.44 -19.15 -5.58
CA GLU A 70 12.00 -20.52 -5.84
C GLU A 70 10.49 -20.63 -6.12
N HIS A 71 9.67 -19.72 -5.57
CA HIS A 71 8.20 -19.84 -5.57
C HIS A 71 7.48 -18.85 -6.50
N VAL A 72 8.16 -17.79 -6.93
CA VAL A 72 7.59 -16.87 -7.92
C VAL A 72 7.59 -17.52 -9.30
N ASP A 73 6.42 -17.59 -9.94
CA ASP A 73 6.22 -18.32 -11.19
C ASP A 73 5.27 -17.61 -12.17
N ALA A 74 4.95 -18.27 -13.27
CA ALA A 74 4.06 -17.74 -14.30
C ALA A 74 2.59 -17.59 -13.84
N GLN A 75 2.18 -18.18 -12.72
CA GLN A 75 0.84 -18.06 -12.15
C GLN A 75 0.78 -16.95 -11.09
N THR A 76 1.92 -16.41 -10.67
CA THR A 76 2.02 -15.34 -9.69
C THR A 76 1.46 -14.04 -10.28
N ALA A 77 0.36 -13.54 -9.69
CA ALA A 77 -0.25 -12.27 -10.04
C ALA A 77 0.54 -11.10 -9.45
N CYS A 78 0.93 -11.22 -8.19
CA CYS A 78 1.73 -10.19 -7.51
C CYS A 78 2.57 -10.75 -6.37
N VAL A 79 3.59 -9.96 -6.00
CA VAL A 79 4.31 -10.06 -4.74
C VAL A 79 4.00 -8.81 -3.93
N LEU A 80 3.62 -8.99 -2.66
CA LEU A 80 3.37 -7.87 -1.73
C LEU A 80 4.34 -7.91 -0.56
N ILE A 81 5.00 -6.78 -0.30
CA ILE A 81 5.78 -6.52 0.90
C ILE A 81 5.29 -5.27 1.62
N GLN A 82 5.67 -5.12 2.88
CA GLN A 82 5.55 -3.87 3.62
C GLN A 82 6.93 -3.23 3.80
N HIS A 83 7.05 -1.91 3.57
CA HIS A 83 8.35 -1.22 3.65
C HIS A 83 8.20 0.19 4.24
N PRO A 84 8.79 0.52 5.41
CA PRO A 84 9.42 -0.41 6.35
C PRO A 84 8.44 -1.51 6.79
N ASN A 85 8.97 -2.70 7.13
CA ASN A 85 8.15 -3.84 7.47
C ASN A 85 7.56 -3.76 8.89
N TYR A 86 6.81 -4.76 9.33
CA TYR A 86 6.15 -4.77 10.64
C TYR A 86 7.10 -4.67 11.82
N TYR A 87 8.33 -5.17 11.66
CA TYR A 87 9.38 -5.07 12.68
C TYR A 87 10.14 -3.74 12.63
N GLY A 88 9.87 -2.89 11.65
CA GLY A 88 10.56 -1.61 11.44
C GLY A 88 11.82 -1.72 10.59
N ASN A 89 12.13 -2.89 10.04
CA ASN A 89 13.30 -3.10 9.17
C ASN A 89 13.00 -2.63 7.74
N LEU A 90 14.07 -2.22 7.04
CA LEU A 90 14.01 -1.92 5.61
C LEU A 90 14.24 -3.21 4.80
N GLU A 91 13.26 -3.59 3.99
CA GLU A 91 13.35 -4.74 3.10
C GLU A 91 14.33 -4.49 1.94
N GLU A 92 14.85 -5.54 1.33
CA GLU A 92 15.62 -5.49 0.09
C GLU A 92 14.68 -5.22 -1.11
N ALA A 93 13.95 -4.10 -1.00
CA ALA A 93 12.81 -3.78 -1.85
C ALA A 93 13.14 -3.70 -3.35
N ALA A 94 14.37 -3.30 -3.69
CA ALA A 94 14.83 -3.25 -5.09
C ALA A 94 14.99 -4.65 -5.68
N GLU A 95 15.69 -5.56 -4.96
CA GLU A 95 15.91 -6.94 -5.41
C GLU A 95 14.58 -7.70 -5.52
N ILE A 96 13.70 -7.54 -4.52
CA ILE A 96 12.35 -8.15 -4.54
C ILE A 96 11.56 -7.68 -5.77
N GLY A 97 11.64 -6.38 -6.10
CA GLY A 97 11.01 -5.82 -7.29
C GLY A 97 11.55 -6.42 -8.60
N GLU A 98 12.87 -6.57 -8.71
CA GLU A 98 13.52 -7.17 -9.89
C GLU A 98 13.11 -8.63 -10.08
N ILE A 99 13.13 -9.44 -9.01
CA ILE A 99 12.69 -10.84 -9.03
C ILE A 99 11.22 -10.93 -9.46
N THR A 100 10.36 -10.10 -8.87
CA THR A 100 8.93 -10.06 -9.16
C THR A 100 8.66 -9.77 -10.63
N HIS A 101 9.31 -8.74 -11.17
CA HIS A 101 9.15 -8.36 -12.57
C HIS A 101 9.78 -9.37 -13.53
N GLY A 102 10.88 -10.03 -13.13
CA GLY A 102 11.51 -11.10 -13.88
C GLY A 102 10.55 -12.26 -14.16
N ALA A 103 9.66 -12.58 -13.21
CA ALA A 103 8.58 -13.55 -13.39
C ALA A 103 7.34 -12.98 -14.12
N GLY A 104 7.34 -11.67 -14.42
CA GLY A 104 6.22 -10.94 -15.02
C GLY A 104 5.05 -10.71 -14.07
N ALA A 105 5.23 -10.87 -12.78
CA ALA A 105 4.26 -10.55 -11.74
C ALA A 105 4.24 -9.03 -11.45
N LYS A 106 3.23 -8.56 -10.69
CA LYS A 106 3.12 -7.18 -10.24
C LYS A 106 3.75 -7.00 -8.87
N TYR A 107 4.43 -5.88 -8.68
CA TYR A 107 5.03 -5.53 -7.40
C TYR A 107 4.13 -4.57 -6.62
N VAL A 108 3.66 -5.00 -5.45
CA VAL A 108 2.78 -4.23 -4.56
C VAL A 108 3.55 -3.89 -3.29
N MET A 109 3.60 -2.62 -2.94
CA MET A 109 4.24 -2.15 -1.70
C MET A 109 3.23 -1.53 -0.75
N ASN A 110 3.12 -2.09 0.46
CA ASN A 110 2.44 -1.44 1.57
C ASN A 110 3.44 -0.52 2.28
N VAL A 111 3.08 0.75 2.46
CA VAL A 111 4.00 1.76 3.00
C VAL A 111 3.36 2.59 4.11
N ASN A 112 4.17 2.97 5.09
CA ASN A 112 3.80 4.05 6.00
C ASN A 112 4.07 5.39 5.29
N PRO A 113 3.06 6.24 5.09
CA PRO A 113 3.22 7.46 4.30
C PRO A 113 4.17 8.48 4.91
N ILE A 114 4.34 8.49 6.25
CA ILE A 114 5.32 9.36 6.91
C ILE A 114 6.74 8.93 6.60
N SER A 115 7.02 7.61 6.54
CA SER A 115 8.37 7.10 6.25
C SER A 115 8.90 7.55 4.90
N LEU A 116 8.03 7.83 3.93
CA LEU A 116 8.39 8.32 2.59
C LEU A 116 9.10 9.70 2.62
N GLY A 117 9.09 10.38 3.76
CA GLY A 117 9.90 11.59 3.96
C GLY A 117 11.41 11.33 4.10
N VAL A 118 11.83 10.07 4.34
CA VAL A 118 13.25 9.70 4.58
C VAL A 118 13.69 8.43 3.84
N VAL A 119 12.77 7.59 3.37
CA VAL A 119 13.07 6.43 2.53
C VAL A 119 12.69 6.68 1.08
N LYS A 120 13.23 5.89 0.16
CA LYS A 120 12.84 5.94 -1.26
C LYS A 120 11.36 5.64 -1.42
N THR A 121 10.74 6.24 -2.42
CA THR A 121 9.35 6.01 -2.77
C THR A 121 9.14 4.65 -3.42
N PRO A 122 7.93 4.06 -3.37
CA PRO A 122 7.61 2.82 -4.08
C PRO A 122 7.93 2.87 -5.58
N ALA A 123 7.75 4.02 -6.21
CA ALA A 123 8.07 4.21 -7.63
C ALA A 123 9.57 4.06 -7.92
N GLU A 124 10.44 4.51 -7.01
CA GLU A 124 11.90 4.35 -7.15
C GLU A 124 12.35 2.90 -6.98
N TYR A 125 11.55 2.07 -6.32
CA TYR A 125 11.72 0.62 -6.23
C TYR A 125 11.01 -0.16 -7.35
N GLY A 126 10.37 0.56 -8.28
CA GLY A 126 9.67 -0.05 -9.41
C GLY A 126 8.28 -0.62 -9.08
N ALA A 127 7.68 -0.28 -7.94
CA ALA A 127 6.36 -0.79 -7.60
C ALA A 127 5.28 -0.44 -8.64
N ASP A 128 4.46 -1.42 -9.01
CA ASP A 128 3.29 -1.22 -9.87
C ASP A 128 2.13 -0.58 -9.09
N VAL A 129 2.02 -0.94 -7.80
CA VAL A 129 0.97 -0.48 -6.88
C VAL A 129 1.59 -0.17 -5.52
N ALA A 130 1.25 0.98 -4.96
CA ALA A 130 1.55 1.35 -3.59
C ALA A 130 0.24 1.52 -2.81
N VAL A 131 0.19 0.97 -1.61
CA VAL A 131 -0.97 0.99 -0.72
C VAL A 131 -0.54 1.37 0.69
N GLY A 132 -1.46 1.78 1.53
CA GLY A 132 -1.13 2.04 2.92
C GLY A 132 -2.25 2.69 3.72
N GLU A 133 -1.95 2.92 4.99
CA GLU A 133 -2.83 3.57 5.96
C GLU A 133 -2.53 5.07 6.04
N GLY A 134 -3.55 5.88 5.83
CA GLY A 134 -3.45 7.34 5.86
C GLY A 134 -3.67 7.98 7.23
N GLN A 135 -4.06 7.22 8.26
CA GLN A 135 -4.31 7.76 9.60
C GLN A 135 -3.14 8.60 10.14
N PRO A 136 -1.86 8.21 9.95
CA PRO A 136 -0.71 9.02 10.40
C PRO A 136 -0.63 10.42 9.79
N LEU A 137 -1.37 10.68 8.73
CA LEU A 137 -1.42 11.99 8.06
C LEU A 137 -2.48 12.92 8.68
N GLY A 138 -2.46 13.04 10.01
CA GLY A 138 -3.25 14.04 10.74
C GLY A 138 -4.64 13.59 11.17
N LEU A 139 -4.99 12.31 11.06
CA LEU A 139 -6.23 11.79 11.65
C LEU A 139 -6.03 11.42 13.12
N SER A 140 -7.06 11.67 13.94
CA SER A 140 -7.02 11.37 15.37
C SER A 140 -6.99 9.87 15.62
N ILE A 141 -6.24 9.42 16.63
CA ILE A 141 -6.25 8.02 17.07
C ILE A 141 -7.61 7.64 17.69
N ALA A 142 -8.25 8.52 18.48
CA ALA A 142 -9.61 8.45 19.01
C ALA A 142 -10.15 7.01 19.23
N PHE A 143 -9.48 6.23 20.09
CA PHE A 143 -9.84 4.83 20.40
C PHE A 143 -9.85 3.87 19.19
N GLY A 144 -9.02 4.11 18.19
CA GLY A 144 -8.81 3.21 17.07
C GLY A 144 -9.05 3.80 15.70
N GLY A 145 -9.65 4.95 15.59
CA GLY A 145 -9.85 5.48 14.24
C GLY A 145 -10.59 6.79 14.29
N PRO A 146 -10.71 7.54 13.19
CA PRO A 146 -10.95 7.05 11.82
C PRO A 146 -9.68 6.61 11.08
N TYR A 147 -9.87 5.72 10.11
CA TYR A 147 -8.84 5.20 9.21
C TYR A 147 -9.02 5.75 7.80
N LEU A 148 -7.99 5.56 6.97
CA LEU A 148 -8.03 5.94 5.56
C LEU A 148 -7.09 5.08 4.74
N GLY A 149 -7.61 4.11 3.99
CA GLY A 149 -6.80 3.41 3.00
C GLY A 149 -6.54 4.30 1.78
N PHE A 150 -5.29 4.36 1.37
CA PHE A 150 -4.89 5.00 0.11
C PHE A 150 -4.25 3.99 -0.84
N MET A 151 -4.40 4.27 -2.12
CA MET A 151 -3.81 3.48 -3.20
C MET A 151 -3.22 4.39 -4.26
N ALA A 152 -2.06 4.00 -4.77
CA ALA A 152 -1.47 4.61 -5.94
C ALA A 152 -1.00 3.51 -6.90
N ALA A 153 -1.17 3.72 -8.20
CA ALA A 153 -0.81 2.73 -9.20
C ALA A 153 -0.20 3.38 -10.44
N THR A 154 0.59 2.62 -11.18
CA THR A 154 1.09 3.06 -12.49
C THR A 154 -0.07 3.30 -13.45
N GLN A 155 0.15 4.11 -14.47
CA GLN A 155 -0.88 4.39 -15.47
C GLN A 155 -1.41 3.14 -16.18
N LYS A 156 -0.58 2.11 -16.32
CA LYS A 156 -0.97 0.81 -16.89
C LYS A 156 -2.03 0.10 -16.05
N MET A 157 -2.00 0.30 -14.72
CA MET A 157 -2.94 -0.30 -13.77
C MET A 157 -4.20 0.55 -13.51
N MET A 158 -4.30 1.75 -14.10
CA MET A 158 -5.37 2.71 -13.84
C MET A 158 -6.79 2.12 -13.96
N ARG A 159 -7.01 1.23 -14.95
CA ARG A 159 -8.34 0.63 -15.17
C ARG A 159 -8.71 -0.43 -14.13
N ASN A 160 -7.72 -0.93 -13.40
CA ASN A 160 -7.89 -1.93 -12.34
C ASN A 160 -8.01 -1.26 -10.95
N LEU A 161 -7.53 -0.01 -10.82
CA LEU A 161 -7.56 0.71 -9.54
C LEU A 161 -8.99 0.86 -9.02
N PRO A 162 -9.35 0.31 -7.85
CA PRO A 162 -10.69 0.43 -7.30
C PRO A 162 -11.01 1.87 -6.87
N GLY A 163 -12.29 2.15 -6.61
CA GLY A 163 -12.75 3.44 -6.13
C GLY A 163 -12.83 4.51 -7.21
N ARG A 164 -13.18 5.71 -6.81
CA ARG A 164 -13.43 6.84 -7.70
C ARG A 164 -12.15 7.50 -8.16
N ILE A 165 -12.09 7.84 -9.45
CA ILE A 165 -10.99 8.57 -10.06
C ILE A 165 -11.54 9.86 -10.65
N VAL A 166 -11.02 10.99 -10.17
CA VAL A 166 -11.38 12.33 -10.64
C VAL A 166 -10.38 12.79 -11.67
N GLY A 167 -10.89 13.23 -12.82
CA GLY A 167 -10.10 13.87 -13.89
C GLY A 167 -10.28 15.37 -13.86
N GLN A 168 -9.21 16.10 -14.17
CA GLN A 168 -9.26 17.53 -14.44
C GLN A 168 -9.62 17.76 -15.90
N THR A 169 -10.51 18.72 -16.15
CA THR A 169 -10.97 19.13 -17.47
C THR A 169 -11.19 20.65 -17.50
N GLU A 170 -11.64 21.18 -18.62
CA GLU A 170 -12.05 22.56 -18.78
C GLU A 170 -13.50 22.61 -19.27
N ASP A 171 -14.28 23.61 -18.86
CA ASP A 171 -15.59 23.88 -19.38
C ASP A 171 -15.52 24.62 -20.74
N HIS A 172 -16.66 24.90 -21.34
CA HIS A 172 -16.73 25.57 -22.64
C HIS A 172 -16.18 27.00 -22.65
N ASN A 173 -15.94 27.61 -21.49
CA ASN A 173 -15.31 28.92 -21.33
C ASN A 173 -13.80 28.82 -20.98
N GLY A 174 -13.23 27.61 -20.99
CA GLY A 174 -11.84 27.38 -20.60
C GLY A 174 -11.60 27.41 -19.08
N LYS A 175 -12.67 27.39 -18.26
CA LYS A 175 -12.54 27.36 -16.82
C LYS A 175 -12.27 25.93 -16.34
N LYS A 176 -11.25 25.77 -15.50
CA LYS A 176 -10.87 24.50 -14.88
C LYS A 176 -12.04 23.88 -14.11
N GLY A 177 -12.30 22.63 -14.38
CA GLY A 177 -13.31 21.82 -13.71
C GLY A 177 -12.80 20.42 -13.39
N TYR A 178 -13.62 19.64 -12.66
CA TYR A 178 -13.30 18.27 -12.26
C TYR A 178 -14.50 17.36 -12.51
N VAL A 179 -14.23 16.17 -13.03
CA VAL A 179 -15.26 15.18 -13.37
C VAL A 179 -14.87 13.80 -12.89
N LEU A 180 -15.87 12.98 -12.57
CA LEU A 180 -15.65 11.56 -12.34
C LEU A 180 -15.33 10.86 -13.65
N THR A 181 -14.28 10.04 -13.64
CA THR A 181 -13.83 9.30 -14.82
C THR A 181 -13.93 7.79 -14.58
N LEU A 182 -13.89 6.99 -15.65
CA LEU A 182 -13.85 5.52 -15.61
C LEU A 182 -14.96 4.87 -14.76
N GLN A 183 -16.12 5.50 -14.64
CA GLN A 183 -17.22 5.05 -13.79
C GLN A 183 -17.78 3.68 -14.21
N ALA A 184 -17.66 3.29 -15.48
CA ALA A 184 -18.17 2.02 -16.00
C ALA A 184 -17.58 0.77 -15.31
N ARG A 185 -16.47 0.88 -14.59
CA ARG A 185 -15.84 -0.21 -13.81
C ARG A 185 -16.38 -0.29 -12.37
N GLU A 186 -17.09 0.75 -11.90
CA GLU A 186 -17.59 0.85 -10.53
C GLU A 186 -18.85 0.00 -10.31
N GLN A 187 -19.06 -0.44 -9.07
CA GLN A 187 -20.16 -1.34 -8.70
C GLN A 187 -21.55 -0.84 -9.08
N HIS A 188 -21.84 0.45 -8.95
CA HIS A 188 -23.16 1.01 -9.25
C HIS A 188 -23.56 0.89 -10.73
N ILE A 189 -22.59 0.71 -11.62
CA ILE A 189 -22.81 0.46 -13.06
C ILE A 189 -22.57 -1.01 -13.39
N ARG A 190 -21.42 -1.57 -12.98
CA ARG A 190 -21.00 -2.92 -13.36
C ARG A 190 -21.63 -4.03 -12.51
N ARG A 191 -22.21 -3.67 -11.35
CA ARG A 191 -22.92 -4.55 -10.43
C ARG A 191 -22.08 -5.75 -9.99
N GLU A 192 -22.61 -6.97 -10.09
CA GLU A 192 -21.93 -8.22 -9.71
C GLU A 192 -20.64 -8.51 -10.50
N LYS A 193 -20.41 -7.81 -11.60
CA LYS A 193 -19.20 -7.92 -12.41
C LYS A 193 -18.12 -6.91 -12.05
N ALA A 194 -18.36 -6.06 -11.04
CA ALA A 194 -17.35 -5.13 -10.57
C ALA A 194 -16.23 -5.87 -9.86
N SER A 195 -15.01 -5.41 -10.05
CA SER A 195 -13.82 -5.99 -9.38
C SER A 195 -13.69 -5.58 -7.92
N SER A 196 -14.44 -4.56 -7.48
CA SER A 196 -14.39 -4.04 -6.11
C SER A 196 -15.71 -3.36 -5.74
N ASN A 197 -16.03 -3.35 -4.45
CA ASN A 197 -17.16 -2.63 -3.86
C ASN A 197 -16.81 -1.22 -3.41
N ILE A 198 -15.56 -0.79 -3.55
CA ILE A 198 -15.10 0.52 -3.12
C ILE A 198 -15.82 1.63 -3.87
N CYS A 199 -16.28 2.64 -3.12
CA CYS A 199 -16.97 3.82 -3.64
C CYS A 199 -16.41 5.10 -3.00
N SER A 200 -17.18 5.81 -2.17
CA SER A 200 -16.80 7.10 -1.57
C SER A 200 -16.44 7.00 -0.09
N ASN A 201 -16.25 5.81 0.44
CA ASN A 201 -16.29 5.44 1.86
C ASN A 201 -15.65 6.45 2.81
N GLN A 202 -14.40 6.88 2.56
CA GLN A 202 -13.59 7.68 3.48
C GLN A 202 -13.31 9.10 2.98
N ALA A 203 -14.27 9.68 2.25
CA ALA A 203 -14.08 10.99 1.59
C ALA A 203 -13.74 12.11 2.59
N LEU A 204 -14.35 12.12 3.79
CA LEU A 204 -14.06 13.13 4.82
C LEU A 204 -12.64 12.96 5.38
N CYS A 205 -12.20 11.74 5.64
CA CYS A 205 -10.84 11.44 6.08
C CYS A 205 -9.82 11.83 5.00
N ALA A 206 -10.12 11.54 3.73
CA ALA A 206 -9.28 11.94 2.60
C ALA A 206 -9.14 13.45 2.49
N LEU A 207 -10.23 14.21 2.73
CA LEU A 207 -10.19 15.67 2.79
C LEU A 207 -9.29 16.16 3.93
N ALA A 208 -9.45 15.62 5.14
CA ALA A 208 -8.64 15.97 6.30
C ALA A 208 -7.14 15.71 6.05
N VAL A 209 -6.81 14.55 5.47
CA VAL A 209 -5.45 14.20 5.06
C VAL A 209 -4.93 15.16 3.97
N GLY A 210 -5.75 15.54 3.01
CA GLY A 210 -5.40 16.53 2.00
C GLY A 210 -5.03 17.89 2.61
N VAL A 211 -5.79 18.36 3.60
CA VAL A 211 -5.49 19.59 4.35
C VAL A 211 -4.19 19.44 5.15
N TYR A 212 -4.00 18.31 5.83
CA TYR A 212 -2.76 18.03 6.55
C TYR A 212 -1.53 18.08 5.63
N LEU A 213 -1.59 17.38 4.49
CA LEU A 213 -0.49 17.36 3.52
C LEU A 213 -0.19 18.75 2.94
N ALA A 214 -1.23 19.54 2.63
CA ALA A 214 -1.09 20.91 2.16
C ALA A 214 -0.45 21.84 3.22
N THR A 215 -0.80 21.63 4.49
CA THR A 215 -0.28 22.42 5.62
C THR A 215 1.17 22.05 5.94
N MET A 216 1.48 20.76 6.00
CA MET A 216 2.83 20.28 6.31
C MET A 216 3.82 20.55 5.18
N GLY A 217 3.38 20.38 3.95
CA GLY A 217 4.25 20.45 2.78
C GLY A 217 5.39 19.44 2.82
N ASN A 218 6.29 19.51 1.87
CA ASN A 218 7.42 18.59 1.76
C ASN A 218 8.33 18.64 3.00
N GLU A 219 8.68 19.83 3.47
CA GLU A 219 9.58 20.00 4.62
C GLU A 219 8.96 19.51 5.92
N GLY A 220 7.65 19.70 6.11
CA GLY A 220 6.94 19.22 7.29
C GLY A 220 6.90 17.69 7.38
N ILE A 221 6.59 17.01 6.28
CA ILE A 221 6.60 15.54 6.23
C ILE A 221 8.01 14.99 6.46
N LYS A 222 9.02 15.56 5.80
CA LYS A 222 10.42 15.17 6.01
C LYS A 222 10.86 15.35 7.46
N LYS A 223 10.48 16.47 8.09
CA LYS A 223 10.79 16.73 9.50
C LYS A 223 10.09 15.74 10.42
N ALA A 224 8.81 15.43 10.18
CA ALA A 224 8.06 14.43 10.95
C ALA A 224 8.71 13.05 10.86
N ALA A 225 9.07 12.60 9.66
CA ALA A 225 9.77 11.34 9.42
C ALA A 225 11.12 11.29 10.14
N THR A 226 11.96 12.32 9.96
CA THR A 226 13.28 12.41 10.60
C THR A 226 13.19 12.38 12.13
N LEU A 227 12.23 13.12 12.72
CA LEU A 227 12.02 13.12 14.16
C LEU A 227 11.55 11.76 14.67
N SER A 228 10.65 11.09 13.95
CA SER A 228 10.15 9.76 14.31
C SER A 228 11.28 8.73 14.31
N THR A 229 12.08 8.70 13.26
CA THR A 229 13.24 7.80 13.12
C THR A 229 14.27 8.08 14.21
N SER A 230 14.65 9.34 14.41
CA SER A 230 15.61 9.73 15.44
C SER A 230 15.20 9.30 16.85
N LYS A 231 13.89 9.49 17.18
CA LYS A 231 13.38 9.07 18.50
C LYS A 231 13.29 7.57 18.68
N ALA A 232 12.98 6.83 17.61
CA ALA A 232 12.99 5.36 17.63
C ALA A 232 14.40 4.81 17.89
N HIS A 233 15.41 5.32 17.19
CA HIS A 233 16.80 4.94 17.42
C HIS A 233 17.30 5.34 18.81
N TYR A 234 16.92 6.53 19.31
CA TYR A 234 17.23 6.94 20.66
C TYR A 234 16.64 5.97 21.70
N LEU A 235 15.36 5.62 21.56
CA LEU A 235 14.70 4.67 22.45
C LEU A 235 15.37 3.29 22.42
N SER A 236 15.70 2.77 21.23
CA SER A 236 16.41 1.50 21.07
C SER A 236 17.76 1.52 21.80
N ALA A 237 18.54 2.60 21.65
CA ALA A 237 19.81 2.77 22.33
C ALA A 237 19.70 2.85 23.87
N GLU A 238 18.66 3.53 24.39
CA GLU A 238 18.42 3.60 25.82
C GLU A 238 17.96 2.24 26.39
N LEU A 239 17.10 1.51 25.69
CA LEU A 239 16.64 0.18 26.08
C LEU A 239 17.80 -0.81 26.14
N ALA A 240 18.75 -0.75 25.18
CA ALA A 240 19.93 -1.59 25.19
C ALA A 240 20.81 -1.41 26.46
N LYS A 241 20.88 -0.19 27.01
CA LYS A 241 21.63 0.09 28.25
C LYS A 241 21.05 -0.61 29.48
N VAL A 242 19.78 -0.93 29.46
CA VAL A 242 19.07 -1.63 30.54
C VAL A 242 18.79 -3.09 30.25
N GLY A 243 19.44 -3.65 29.23
CA GLY A 243 19.46 -5.08 28.92
C GLY A 243 18.38 -5.58 27.96
N TYR A 244 17.59 -4.69 27.37
CA TYR A 244 16.67 -5.09 26.30
C TYR A 244 17.39 -5.20 24.96
N GLN A 245 17.02 -6.20 24.19
CA GLN A 245 17.46 -6.35 22.80
C GLN A 245 16.28 -6.04 21.87
N THR A 246 16.56 -5.32 20.81
CA THR A 246 15.58 -5.09 19.73
C THR A 246 15.91 -6.01 18.55
N GLU A 247 14.88 -6.55 17.91
CA GLU A 247 15.03 -7.39 16.71
C GLU A 247 15.32 -6.57 15.44
N ASN A 248 15.32 -5.25 15.56
CA ASN A 248 15.67 -4.35 14.46
C ASN A 248 17.17 -4.37 14.21
N LYS A 249 17.56 -4.51 12.96
CA LYS A 249 18.94 -4.46 12.48
C LYS A 249 19.31 -3.09 11.93
#